data_b99c0d06d66e19aefc045185f5563cd6
#
_entry.id   b99c0d06d66e19aefc045185f5563cd6
#
_cell.length_a   1.000
_cell.length_b   1.000
_cell.length_c   1.000
_cell.angle_alpha   90.00
_cell.angle_beta   90.00
_cell.angle_gamma   90.00
#
_symmetry.space_group_name_H-M   'P 1'
#
loop_
_entity.id
_entity.type
_entity.pdbx_description
1 polymer ?
#
loop_
_entity_poly.entity_id
_entity_poly.type
_entity_poly.pdbx_seq_one_letter_code
_entity_poly.pdbx_strand_id
1 'polypeptide(L)'
;MSWKEATKMELKEEFVMLAEQQNVNMSRLCRRFGISRPTGYKWLDRYRAEGLDGLVERSRRPHSSPNKTPEHIEELVEDARDNDRGWGGRKLYHHLRRQANAGELDVEAAQIPAPSTITAILDRNGELEPKQASARQGPWQRFERPAPNALWQMDFKGEFKLDTGDWCYPLTIVDDHSRFAVATRACSNQRRGTVKGCLQAVFGRYGLPKQILCDNGAPWGSPVRFPDGRPHYTKLAAWLMRLDIGVSYSRPGHPQSKGKNERFNGTLDGELLRFERFADQSEARDRMADWRVRYNTVRPHEALDMAPPASRYQPSPVELPEQLPAVEYGPDDATRKVSAKGIISFRGQTFRVGKAFEGHRVAVRASANTNEHKIYFCNQHIRTIILN
;
A
#
# COMPACT_ATOMS: atom_id res chain seq x y z
N MET A 1 -41.56 -3.39 31.09
CA MET A 1 -41.88 -3.83 29.71
C MET A 1 -41.86 -2.62 28.82
N SER A 2 -40.87 -2.51 27.90
CA SER A 2 -40.84 -1.41 26.93
C SER A 2 -41.82 -1.73 25.80
N TRP A 3 -42.68 -0.81 25.47
CA TRP A 3 -43.56 -0.90 24.33
C TRP A 3 -42.69 -0.92 23.06
N LYS A 4 -42.91 -1.87 22.15
CA LYS A 4 -42.25 -1.83 20.85
C LYS A 4 -42.82 -0.65 20.06
N GLU A 5 -41.95 0.21 19.52
CA GLU A 5 -42.38 1.19 18.52
C GLU A 5 -42.93 0.45 17.32
N ALA A 6 -44.11 0.80 16.85
CA ALA A 6 -44.71 0.20 15.67
C ALA A 6 -43.90 0.51 14.45
N THR A 7 -43.65 -0.49 13.60
CA THR A 7 -42.98 -0.31 12.33
C THR A 7 -43.85 0.51 11.36
N LYS A 8 -43.21 1.12 10.34
CA LYS A 8 -43.96 1.83 9.28
C LYS A 8 -44.99 0.93 8.56
N MET A 9 -44.71 -0.36 8.48
CA MET A 9 -45.62 -1.33 7.88
C MET A 9 -46.83 -1.58 8.75
N GLU A 10 -46.61 -1.86 10.03
CA GLU A 10 -47.70 -2.04 11.01
C GLU A 10 -48.63 -0.82 11.08
N LEU A 11 -48.07 0.40 11.03
CA LEU A 11 -48.89 1.62 10.99
C LEU A 11 -49.73 1.76 9.72
N LYS A 12 -49.21 1.30 8.54
CA LYS A 12 -49.97 1.29 7.30
C LYS A 12 -51.12 0.25 7.34
N GLU A 13 -50.83 -0.93 7.88
CA GLU A 13 -51.82 -2.00 8.06
C GLU A 13 -52.95 -1.54 8.97
N GLU A 14 -52.60 -1.00 10.13
CA GLU A 14 -53.61 -0.46 11.07
C GLU A 14 -54.43 0.66 10.40
N PHE A 15 -53.80 1.56 9.68
CA PHE A 15 -54.45 2.65 8.98
C PHE A 15 -55.50 2.13 7.97
N VAL A 16 -55.12 1.18 7.08
CA VAL A 16 -56.04 0.67 6.03
C VAL A 16 -57.15 -0.17 6.61
N MET A 17 -56.90 -0.97 7.65
CA MET A 17 -57.92 -1.72 8.37
C MET A 17 -58.97 -0.80 9.04
N LEU A 18 -58.54 0.31 9.62
CA LEU A 18 -59.46 1.32 10.19
C LEU A 18 -60.17 2.10 9.09
N ALA A 19 -59.52 2.36 7.96
CA ALA A 19 -60.11 3.08 6.83
C ALA A 19 -61.18 2.27 6.07
N GLU A 20 -61.17 0.94 6.14
CA GLU A 20 -62.19 0.03 5.55
C GLU A 20 -63.45 -0.08 6.36
N GLN A 21 -63.49 0.39 7.63
CA GLN A 21 -64.67 0.33 8.46
C GLN A 21 -65.76 1.25 7.93
N GLN A 22 -67.06 0.86 8.13
CA GLN A 22 -68.22 1.68 7.73
C GLN A 22 -68.25 3.04 8.45
N ASN A 23 -68.55 4.12 7.74
CA ASN A 23 -68.71 5.48 8.25
C ASN A 23 -67.44 6.13 8.81
N VAL A 24 -66.25 5.77 8.36
CA VAL A 24 -64.99 6.36 8.79
C VAL A 24 -64.78 7.77 8.24
N ASN A 25 -64.55 8.73 9.14
CA ASN A 25 -64.12 10.07 8.71
C ASN A 25 -62.61 10.06 8.33
N MET A 26 -62.34 9.91 7.04
CA MET A 26 -60.98 9.84 6.51
C MET A 26 -60.09 11.04 6.92
N SER A 27 -60.64 12.24 7.00
CA SER A 27 -59.89 13.44 7.43
C SER A 27 -59.40 13.35 8.86
N ARG A 28 -60.27 12.78 9.76
CA ARG A 28 -59.92 12.58 11.16
C ARG A 28 -58.91 11.44 11.31
N LEU A 29 -59.08 10.37 10.57
CA LEU A 29 -58.16 9.22 10.56
C LEU A 29 -56.75 9.62 10.11
N CYS A 30 -56.64 10.31 8.94
CA CYS A 30 -55.36 10.80 8.47
C CYS A 30 -54.65 11.71 9.44
N ARG A 31 -55.37 12.60 10.11
CA ARG A 31 -54.78 13.45 11.16
C ARG A 31 -54.24 12.63 12.33
N ARG A 32 -54.92 11.57 12.73
CA ARG A 32 -54.51 10.68 13.82
C ARG A 32 -53.19 9.95 13.48
N PHE A 33 -53.03 9.54 12.22
CA PHE A 33 -51.82 8.87 11.72
C PHE A 33 -50.71 9.83 11.21
N GLY A 34 -50.94 11.15 11.31
CA GLY A 34 -49.95 12.16 10.91
C GLY A 34 -49.68 12.17 9.37
N ILE A 35 -50.64 11.75 8.55
CA ILE A 35 -50.53 11.69 7.08
C ILE A 35 -51.54 12.62 6.40
N SER A 36 -51.22 13.02 5.14
CA SER A 36 -52.15 13.78 4.31
C SER A 36 -53.28 12.90 3.78
N ARG A 37 -54.44 13.50 3.47
CA ARG A 37 -55.57 12.78 2.87
C ARG A 37 -55.16 12.07 1.52
N PRO A 38 -54.48 12.71 0.62
CA PRO A 38 -54.01 12.02 -0.60
C PRO A 38 -53.14 10.80 -0.27
N THR A 39 -52.27 10.86 0.74
CA THR A 39 -51.45 9.72 1.19
C THR A 39 -52.34 8.60 1.75
N GLY A 40 -53.37 8.94 2.53
CA GLY A 40 -54.30 7.97 3.07
C GLY A 40 -55.08 7.22 1.98
N TYR A 41 -55.67 7.94 1.01
CA TYR A 41 -56.33 7.32 -0.11
C TYR A 41 -55.41 6.47 -0.96
N LYS A 42 -54.17 6.96 -1.22
CA LYS A 42 -53.18 6.18 -1.94
C LYS A 42 -52.92 4.81 -1.32
N TRP A 43 -52.77 4.73 -0.01
CA TRP A 43 -52.54 3.45 0.66
C TRP A 43 -53.81 2.58 0.70
N LEU A 44 -54.98 3.15 0.89
CA LEU A 44 -56.22 2.43 0.84
C LEU A 44 -56.51 1.84 -0.54
N ASP A 45 -56.32 2.61 -1.62
CA ASP A 45 -56.53 2.13 -2.99
C ASP A 45 -55.54 1.00 -3.37
N ARG A 46 -54.30 1.11 -2.93
CA ARG A 46 -53.32 0.03 -3.12
C ARG A 46 -53.64 -1.24 -2.35
N TYR A 47 -54.12 -1.08 -1.12
CA TYR A 47 -54.55 -2.20 -0.31
C TYR A 47 -55.77 -2.91 -0.95
N ARG A 48 -56.72 -2.15 -1.46
CA ARG A 48 -57.89 -2.71 -2.19
C ARG A 48 -57.54 -3.44 -3.44
N ALA A 49 -56.50 -2.97 -4.15
CA ALA A 49 -56.07 -3.58 -5.41
C ALA A 49 -55.16 -4.81 -5.21
N GLU A 50 -54.29 -4.80 -4.21
CA GLU A 50 -53.21 -5.77 -4.08
C GLU A 50 -53.08 -6.38 -2.68
N GLY A 51 -54.02 -6.08 -1.75
CA GLY A 51 -53.93 -6.54 -0.36
C GLY A 51 -52.74 -5.96 0.39
N LEU A 52 -52.17 -6.74 1.30
CA LEU A 52 -51.01 -6.33 2.11
C LEU A 52 -49.77 -6.00 1.25
N ASP A 53 -49.58 -6.66 0.13
CA ASP A 53 -48.46 -6.41 -0.79
C ASP A 53 -48.49 -4.98 -1.37
N GLY A 54 -49.69 -4.39 -1.51
CA GLY A 54 -49.89 -3.01 -1.94
C GLY A 54 -49.33 -1.97 -0.95
N LEU A 55 -49.10 -2.36 0.31
CA LEU A 55 -48.55 -1.48 1.38
C LEU A 55 -47.01 -1.40 1.36
N VAL A 56 -46.34 -2.27 0.59
CA VAL A 56 -44.90 -2.21 0.40
C VAL A 56 -44.51 -0.97 -0.40
N GLU A 57 -43.43 -0.31 0.01
CA GLU A 57 -42.92 0.84 -0.73
C GLU A 57 -42.43 0.41 -2.11
N ARG A 58 -43.02 0.96 -3.16
CA ARG A 58 -42.56 0.74 -4.52
C ARG A 58 -41.33 1.58 -4.81
N SER A 59 -40.44 1.04 -5.64
CA SER A 59 -39.30 1.80 -6.15
C SER A 59 -39.78 3.13 -6.78
N ARG A 60 -39.11 4.22 -6.43
CA ARG A 60 -39.34 5.55 -7.02
C ARG A 60 -38.47 5.78 -8.27
N ARG A 61 -37.71 4.77 -8.70
CA ARG A 61 -36.89 4.89 -9.91
C ARG A 61 -37.76 5.05 -11.12
N PRO A 62 -37.44 5.94 -12.06
CA PRO A 62 -38.09 6.06 -13.34
C PRO A 62 -38.04 4.71 -14.10
N HIS A 63 -39.09 4.37 -14.82
CA HIS A 63 -39.14 3.16 -15.66
C HIS A 63 -38.18 3.24 -16.86
N SER A 64 -37.85 4.46 -17.31
CA SER A 64 -36.82 4.73 -18.30
C SER A 64 -35.84 5.79 -17.80
N SER A 65 -34.59 5.61 -18.09
CA SER A 65 -33.50 6.53 -17.73
C SER A 65 -32.76 6.91 -19.01
N PRO A 66 -33.15 8.03 -19.67
CA PRO A 66 -32.53 8.44 -20.96
C PRO A 66 -31.03 8.60 -20.89
N ASN A 67 -30.51 8.89 -19.69
CA ASN A 67 -29.08 9.08 -19.40
C ASN A 67 -28.41 7.81 -18.82
N LYS A 68 -29.04 6.62 -18.96
CA LYS A 68 -28.38 5.37 -18.54
C LYS A 68 -27.14 5.15 -19.43
N THR A 69 -26.05 4.77 -18.81
CA THR A 69 -24.82 4.37 -19.55
C THR A 69 -25.18 3.24 -20.51
N PRO A 70 -24.76 3.30 -21.80
CA PRO A 70 -24.97 2.22 -22.75
C PRO A 70 -24.39 0.89 -22.25
N GLU A 71 -25.05 -0.22 -22.59
CA GLU A 71 -24.69 -1.55 -22.11
C GLU A 71 -23.25 -1.94 -22.44
N HIS A 72 -22.81 -1.72 -23.69
CA HIS A 72 -21.43 -1.98 -24.11
C HIS A 72 -20.38 -1.18 -23.33
N ILE A 73 -20.73 -0.02 -22.76
CA ILE A 73 -19.84 0.75 -21.88
C ILE A 73 -19.85 0.17 -20.45
N GLU A 74 -21.00 -0.33 -19.98
CA GLU A 74 -21.07 -1.03 -18.69
C GLU A 74 -20.24 -2.31 -18.73
N GLU A 75 -20.38 -3.13 -19.78
CA GLU A 75 -19.58 -4.33 -20.03
C GLU A 75 -18.08 -4.02 -20.09
N LEU A 76 -17.68 -2.94 -20.79
CA LEU A 76 -16.29 -2.50 -20.82
C LEU A 76 -15.75 -2.17 -19.44
N VAL A 77 -16.56 -1.58 -18.57
CA VAL A 77 -16.16 -1.25 -17.18
C VAL A 77 -16.02 -2.53 -16.35
N GLU A 78 -16.92 -3.51 -16.53
CA GLU A 78 -16.89 -4.80 -15.84
C GLU A 78 -15.66 -5.61 -16.26
N ASP A 79 -15.39 -5.73 -17.55
CA ASP A 79 -14.20 -6.39 -18.09
C ASP A 79 -12.91 -5.76 -17.56
N ALA A 80 -12.85 -4.44 -17.53
CA ALA A 80 -11.71 -3.74 -16.98
C ALA A 80 -11.55 -3.98 -15.45
N ARG A 81 -12.66 -4.14 -14.74
CA ARG A 81 -12.66 -4.47 -13.31
C ARG A 81 -12.19 -5.89 -13.06
N ASP A 82 -12.60 -6.85 -13.85
CA ASP A 82 -12.20 -8.25 -13.75
C ASP A 82 -10.69 -8.43 -14.00
N ASN A 83 -10.17 -7.70 -14.97
CA ASN A 83 -8.74 -7.68 -15.27
C ASN A 83 -7.90 -6.98 -14.19
N ASP A 84 -8.48 -5.99 -13.50
CA ASP A 84 -7.82 -5.15 -12.50
C ASP A 84 -8.60 -5.13 -11.18
N ARG A 85 -8.74 -6.28 -10.56
CA ARG A 85 -9.40 -6.45 -9.27
C ARG A 85 -8.79 -5.52 -8.23
N GLY A 86 -9.64 -4.86 -7.44
CA GLY A 86 -9.20 -3.86 -6.48
C GLY A 86 -9.11 -2.41 -7.02
N TRP A 87 -9.31 -2.16 -8.32
CA TRP A 87 -9.35 -0.79 -8.84
C TRP A 87 -10.76 -0.22 -8.73
N GLY A 88 -10.90 0.92 -8.04
CA GLY A 88 -12.16 1.66 -7.99
C GLY A 88 -12.36 2.56 -9.20
N GLY A 89 -13.56 3.14 -9.33
CA GLY A 89 -14.01 3.93 -10.48
C GLY A 89 -13.03 5.01 -10.96
N ARG A 90 -12.27 5.63 -10.04
CA ARG A 90 -11.29 6.65 -10.42
C ARG A 90 -10.10 6.07 -11.21
N LYS A 91 -9.57 4.91 -10.81
CA LYS A 91 -8.47 4.26 -11.54
C LYS A 91 -8.94 3.71 -12.87
N LEU A 92 -10.08 3.03 -12.89
CA LEU A 92 -10.68 2.50 -14.11
C LEU A 92 -10.95 3.61 -15.13
N TYR A 93 -11.49 4.74 -14.70
CA TYR A 93 -11.70 5.91 -15.57
C TYR A 93 -10.41 6.35 -16.28
N HIS A 94 -9.33 6.54 -15.52
CA HIS A 94 -8.06 7.00 -16.12
C HIS A 94 -7.40 5.92 -16.98
N HIS A 95 -7.59 4.64 -16.64
CA HIS A 95 -7.10 3.52 -17.43
C HIS A 95 -7.82 3.42 -18.76
N LEU A 96 -9.16 3.32 -18.74
CA LEU A 96 -10.00 3.22 -19.94
C LEU A 96 -9.82 4.41 -20.88
N ARG A 97 -9.79 5.63 -20.33
CA ARG A 97 -9.50 6.82 -21.16
C ARG A 97 -8.13 6.80 -21.81
N ARG A 98 -7.13 6.23 -21.15
CA ARG A 98 -5.79 6.10 -21.74
C ARG A 98 -5.80 5.08 -22.87
N GLN A 99 -6.47 3.95 -22.69
CA GLN A 99 -6.65 2.93 -23.72
C GLN A 99 -7.43 3.47 -24.92
N ALA A 100 -8.54 4.17 -24.69
CA ALA A 100 -9.32 4.80 -25.75
C ALA A 100 -8.49 5.83 -26.54
N ASN A 101 -7.70 6.69 -25.85
CA ASN A 101 -6.81 7.65 -26.51
C ASN A 101 -5.67 6.98 -27.29
N ALA A 102 -5.26 5.77 -26.92
CA ALA A 102 -4.27 4.97 -27.63
C ALA A 102 -4.87 4.16 -28.81
N GLY A 103 -6.20 4.20 -28.99
CA GLY A 103 -6.88 3.41 -30.01
C GLY A 103 -6.95 1.90 -29.69
N GLU A 104 -6.79 1.54 -28.42
CA GLU A 104 -6.86 0.14 -27.95
C GLU A 104 -8.31 -0.33 -27.70
N LEU A 105 -9.26 0.61 -27.65
CA LEU A 105 -10.68 0.34 -27.43
C LEU A 105 -11.51 0.88 -28.61
N ASP A 106 -12.60 0.20 -28.92
CA ASP A 106 -13.57 0.63 -29.94
C ASP A 106 -14.59 1.64 -29.38
N VAL A 107 -14.09 2.60 -28.58
CA VAL A 107 -14.86 3.70 -27.99
C VAL A 107 -14.00 4.94 -27.88
N GLU A 108 -14.61 6.12 -28.03
CA GLU A 108 -13.92 7.38 -27.81
C GLU A 108 -13.71 7.67 -26.32
N ALA A 109 -12.63 8.35 -25.98
CA ALA A 109 -12.33 8.74 -24.59
C ALA A 109 -13.42 9.62 -23.95
N ALA A 110 -14.22 10.34 -24.76
CA ALA A 110 -15.34 11.13 -24.30
C ALA A 110 -16.55 10.28 -23.85
N GLN A 111 -16.66 9.04 -24.35
CA GLN A 111 -17.72 8.11 -23.99
C GLN A 111 -17.47 7.40 -22.67
N ILE A 112 -16.23 7.40 -22.17
CA ILE A 112 -15.90 6.81 -20.87
C ILE A 112 -16.57 7.61 -19.76
N PRO A 113 -17.48 7.00 -18.97
CA PRO A 113 -18.27 7.71 -17.98
C PRO A 113 -17.43 8.22 -16.82
N ALA A 114 -17.90 9.25 -16.14
CA ALA A 114 -17.22 9.85 -15.00
C ALA A 114 -16.90 8.82 -13.88
N PRO A 115 -15.88 9.04 -13.05
CA PRO A 115 -15.49 8.11 -11.99
C PRO A 115 -16.62 7.74 -11.02
N SER A 116 -17.55 8.66 -10.75
CA SER A 116 -18.73 8.42 -9.92
C SER A 116 -19.71 7.46 -10.59
N THR A 117 -19.90 7.59 -11.90
CA THR A 117 -20.76 6.70 -12.68
C THR A 117 -20.16 5.30 -12.75
N ILE A 118 -18.85 5.19 -13.02
CA ILE A 118 -18.15 3.89 -12.97
C ILE A 118 -18.30 3.25 -11.58
N THR A 119 -18.13 4.04 -10.51
CA THR A 119 -18.33 3.53 -9.14
C THR A 119 -19.78 3.02 -8.93
N ALA A 120 -20.79 3.73 -9.48
CA ALA A 120 -22.17 3.32 -9.37
C ALA A 120 -22.48 2.05 -10.20
N ILE A 121 -21.81 1.86 -11.34
CA ILE A 121 -21.90 0.60 -12.14
C ILE A 121 -21.37 -0.56 -11.30
N LEU A 122 -20.14 -0.44 -10.74
CA LEU A 122 -19.54 -1.47 -9.91
C LEU A 122 -20.34 -1.78 -8.63
N ASP A 123 -20.93 -0.77 -8.00
CA ASP A 123 -21.76 -0.93 -6.79
C ASP A 123 -23.04 -1.70 -7.10
N ARG A 124 -23.71 -1.38 -8.21
CA ARG A 124 -24.91 -2.05 -8.67
C ARG A 124 -24.70 -3.52 -9.01
N ASN A 125 -23.51 -3.86 -9.51
CA ASN A 125 -23.14 -5.22 -9.88
C ASN A 125 -22.51 -6.00 -8.71
N GLY A 126 -22.46 -5.40 -7.50
CA GLY A 126 -21.94 -6.06 -6.30
C GLY A 126 -20.40 -6.17 -6.25
N GLU A 127 -19.71 -5.42 -7.12
CA GLU A 127 -18.24 -5.43 -7.27
C GLU A 127 -17.49 -4.64 -6.19
N LEU A 128 -18.22 -3.89 -5.36
CA LEU A 128 -17.63 -3.06 -4.32
C LEU A 128 -17.87 -3.67 -2.94
N GLU A 129 -16.79 -3.91 -2.20
CA GLU A 129 -16.90 -4.23 -0.78
C GLU A 129 -17.31 -2.97 0.02
N PRO A 130 -18.15 -3.12 1.07
CA PRO A 130 -18.49 -2.02 1.97
C PRO A 130 -17.21 -1.44 2.58
N LYS A 131 -16.92 -0.18 2.32
CA LYS A 131 -15.77 0.50 2.92
C LYS A 131 -15.98 0.62 4.42
N GLN A 132 -15.17 -0.07 5.21
CA GLN A 132 -15.00 0.30 6.61
C GLN A 132 -14.44 1.74 6.66
N ALA A 133 -15.14 2.63 7.36
CA ALA A 133 -14.68 4.00 7.56
C ALA A 133 -13.36 3.97 8.33
N SER A 134 -12.25 4.18 7.63
CA SER A 134 -10.97 4.40 8.29
C SER A 134 -11.02 5.76 9.00
N ALA A 135 -10.68 5.79 10.28
CA ALA A 135 -10.54 7.04 11.01
C ALA A 135 -9.59 7.96 10.23
N ARG A 136 -10.07 9.18 9.91
CA ARG A 136 -9.24 10.21 9.30
C ARG A 136 -8.11 10.55 10.26
N GLN A 137 -6.92 10.06 9.96
CA GLN A 137 -5.73 10.54 10.63
C GLN A 137 -5.43 11.97 10.12
N GLY A 138 -4.96 12.86 11.00
CA GLY A 138 -4.75 14.28 10.71
C GLY A 138 -3.83 14.60 9.52
N PRO A 139 -3.52 15.87 9.28
CA PRO A 139 -2.80 16.29 8.08
C PRO A 139 -1.42 15.63 8.02
N TRP A 140 -1.21 14.80 6.99
CA TRP A 140 0.04 14.12 6.73
C TRP A 140 1.03 15.05 6.03
N GLN A 141 2.20 15.26 6.59
CA GLN A 141 3.28 15.91 5.89
C GLN A 141 3.87 14.93 4.87
N ARG A 142 3.61 15.17 3.59
CA ARG A 142 4.09 14.32 2.50
C ARG A 142 5.58 14.51 2.31
N PHE A 143 6.37 13.51 2.66
CA PHE A 143 7.78 13.46 2.37
C PHE A 143 8.02 12.70 1.06
N GLU A 144 8.85 13.28 0.16
CA GLU A 144 9.25 12.65 -1.10
C GLU A 144 10.68 13.05 -1.44
N ARG A 145 11.49 12.11 -1.84
CA ARG A 145 12.84 12.39 -2.34
C ARG A 145 12.78 13.07 -3.71
N PRO A 146 13.76 13.95 -4.03
CA PRO A 146 13.68 14.78 -5.23
C PRO A 146 13.91 14.01 -6.54
N ALA A 147 14.52 12.83 -6.50
CA ALA A 147 14.88 12.06 -7.69
C ALA A 147 14.72 10.55 -7.48
N PRO A 148 14.53 9.76 -8.57
CA PRO A 148 14.59 8.31 -8.51
C PRO A 148 15.91 7.82 -7.93
N ASN A 149 15.88 6.66 -7.32
CA ASN A 149 17.03 5.98 -6.70
C ASN A 149 17.72 6.77 -5.55
N ALA A 150 17.18 7.92 -5.15
CA ALA A 150 17.67 8.62 -3.97
C ALA A 150 17.38 7.86 -2.67
N LEU A 151 16.25 7.15 -2.62
CA LEU A 151 15.84 6.30 -1.51
C LEU A 151 14.95 5.17 -2.01
N TRP A 152 15.33 3.93 -1.68
CA TRP A 152 14.42 2.79 -1.78
C TRP A 152 13.91 2.41 -0.39
N GLN A 153 12.63 2.10 -0.30
CA GLN A 153 12.01 1.55 0.90
C GLN A 153 11.87 0.04 0.72
N MET A 154 12.36 -0.75 1.65
CA MET A 154 12.39 -2.20 1.59
C MET A 154 11.73 -2.81 2.82
N ASP A 155 10.89 -3.85 2.59
CA ASP A 155 10.16 -4.53 3.65
C ASP A 155 9.73 -5.93 3.23
N PHE A 156 9.41 -6.79 4.22
CA PHE A 156 8.59 -7.97 4.00
C PHE A 156 7.13 -7.62 4.28
N LYS A 157 6.24 -7.95 3.35
CA LYS A 157 4.79 -7.68 3.47
C LYS A 157 4.13 -8.50 4.60
N GLY A 158 4.75 -9.53 5.04
CA GLY A 158 4.17 -10.58 5.87
C GLY A 158 4.05 -11.87 5.06
N GLU A 159 3.91 -13.00 5.76
CA GLU A 159 3.86 -14.31 5.12
C GLU A 159 2.45 -14.75 4.78
N PHE A 160 2.34 -15.65 3.79
CA PHE A 160 1.14 -16.42 3.49
C PHE A 160 1.51 -17.88 3.13
N LYS A 161 0.52 -18.77 3.24
CA LYS A 161 0.71 -20.19 2.90
C LYS A 161 0.45 -20.44 1.42
N LEU A 162 1.31 -21.27 0.82
CA LEU A 162 1.12 -21.88 -0.49
C LEU A 162 0.26 -23.16 -0.36
N ASP A 163 -0.27 -23.67 -1.45
CA ASP A 163 -1.06 -24.91 -1.45
C ASP A 163 -0.21 -26.14 -1.11
N THR A 164 1.11 -26.08 -1.34
CA THR A 164 2.07 -27.08 -0.80
C THR A 164 2.14 -27.10 0.72
N GLY A 165 1.60 -26.10 1.43
CA GLY A 165 1.71 -25.91 2.87
C GLY A 165 2.94 -25.10 3.30
N ASP A 166 3.86 -24.80 2.39
CA ASP A 166 5.03 -23.97 2.65
C ASP A 166 4.66 -22.49 2.84
N TRP A 167 5.54 -21.74 3.53
CA TRP A 167 5.39 -20.31 3.70
C TRP A 167 6.08 -19.53 2.59
N CYS A 168 5.39 -18.53 2.06
CA CYS A 168 5.92 -17.52 1.17
C CYS A 168 6.07 -16.19 1.90
N TYR A 169 7.23 -15.54 1.73
CA TYR A 169 7.58 -14.25 2.34
C TYR A 169 7.82 -13.20 1.25
N PRO A 170 6.82 -12.38 0.88
CA PRO A 170 6.99 -11.36 -0.13
C PRO A 170 7.96 -10.26 0.30
N LEU A 171 9.09 -10.16 -0.38
CA LEU A 171 10.03 -9.04 -0.25
C LEU A 171 9.64 -7.95 -1.24
N THR A 172 9.39 -6.76 -0.75
CA THR A 172 8.98 -5.59 -1.53
C THR A 172 10.03 -4.48 -1.44
N ILE A 173 10.33 -3.86 -2.59
CA ILE A 173 11.25 -2.71 -2.69
C ILE A 173 10.58 -1.67 -3.58
N VAL A 174 10.41 -0.45 -3.06
CA VAL A 174 9.74 0.65 -3.76
C VAL A 174 10.63 1.88 -3.78
N ASP A 175 10.75 2.51 -4.93
CA ASP A 175 11.41 3.81 -5.06
C ASP A 175 10.54 4.92 -4.44
N ASP A 176 11.15 5.72 -3.59
CA ASP A 176 10.46 6.76 -2.82
C ASP A 176 9.92 7.89 -3.69
N HIS A 177 10.62 8.26 -4.78
CA HIS A 177 10.25 9.34 -5.67
C HIS A 177 9.15 8.94 -6.64
N SER A 178 9.39 7.89 -7.41
CA SER A 178 8.53 7.46 -8.53
C SER A 178 7.41 6.52 -8.12
N ARG A 179 7.45 5.94 -6.92
CA ARG A 179 6.57 4.82 -6.50
C ARG A 179 6.80 3.53 -7.28
N PHE A 180 7.82 3.49 -8.12
CA PHE A 180 8.17 2.32 -8.92
C PHE A 180 8.49 1.12 -8.02
N ALA A 181 7.82 0.02 -8.26
CA ALA A 181 8.09 -1.24 -7.59
C ALA A 181 9.37 -1.86 -8.18
N VAL A 182 10.49 -1.60 -7.54
CA VAL A 182 11.80 -2.12 -7.94
C VAL A 182 11.81 -3.64 -7.80
N ALA A 183 11.20 -4.16 -6.75
CA ALA A 183 10.99 -5.60 -6.56
C ALA A 183 9.68 -5.93 -5.85
N THR A 184 9.09 -7.05 -6.27
CA THR A 184 8.15 -7.89 -5.53
C THR A 184 8.64 -9.32 -5.70
N ARG A 185 9.21 -9.91 -4.66
CA ARG A 185 9.83 -11.23 -4.74
C ARG A 185 9.20 -12.19 -3.76
N ALA A 186 8.63 -13.26 -4.27
CA ALA A 186 8.25 -14.40 -3.45
C ALA A 186 9.51 -15.08 -2.92
N CYS A 187 9.71 -15.05 -1.60
CA CYS A 187 10.87 -15.66 -0.94
C CYS A 187 10.41 -16.84 -0.08
N SER A 188 11.20 -17.91 -0.05
CA SER A 188 10.93 -19.08 0.82
C SER A 188 11.32 -18.83 2.29
N ASN A 189 12.03 -17.78 2.57
CA ASN A 189 12.46 -17.39 3.92
C ASN A 189 12.95 -15.94 3.96
N GLN A 190 13.15 -15.40 5.16
CA GLN A 190 13.65 -14.04 5.40
C GLN A 190 15.15 -14.01 5.75
N ARG A 191 15.91 -15.03 5.36
CA ARG A 191 17.33 -15.12 5.70
C ARG A 191 18.17 -14.12 4.91
N ARG A 192 19.28 -13.69 5.50
CA ARG A 192 20.25 -12.76 4.89
C ARG A 192 20.67 -13.17 3.48
N GLY A 193 20.95 -14.46 3.25
CA GLY A 193 21.37 -14.96 1.94
C GLY A 193 20.33 -14.75 0.86
N THR A 194 19.07 -15.05 1.17
CA THR A 194 17.92 -14.84 0.29
C THR A 194 17.75 -13.37 -0.08
N VAL A 195 17.74 -12.49 0.93
CA VAL A 195 17.62 -11.04 0.71
C VAL A 195 18.79 -10.50 -0.10
N LYS A 196 20.03 -10.93 0.21
CA LYS A 196 21.22 -10.50 -0.55
C LYS A 196 21.12 -10.93 -2.00
N GLY A 197 20.73 -12.17 -2.30
CA GLY A 197 20.54 -12.66 -3.67
C GLY A 197 19.46 -11.86 -4.42
N CYS A 198 18.33 -11.55 -3.77
CA CYS A 198 17.31 -10.69 -4.35
C CYS A 198 17.86 -9.29 -4.66
N LEU A 199 18.61 -8.68 -3.76
CA LEU A 199 19.21 -7.36 -3.96
C LEU A 199 20.26 -7.37 -5.08
N GLN A 200 21.10 -8.41 -5.18
CA GLN A 200 22.06 -8.53 -6.27
C GLN A 200 21.36 -8.57 -7.64
N ALA A 201 20.28 -9.34 -7.77
CA ALA A 201 19.50 -9.40 -9.01
C ALA A 201 18.84 -8.05 -9.34
N VAL A 202 18.36 -7.33 -8.32
CA VAL A 202 17.74 -6.01 -8.46
C VAL A 202 18.79 -4.96 -8.85
N PHE A 203 19.94 -4.95 -8.19
CA PHE A 203 21.03 -4.03 -8.49
C PHE A 203 21.61 -4.25 -9.89
N GLY A 204 21.73 -5.51 -10.33
CA GLY A 204 22.15 -5.81 -11.71
C GLY A 204 21.18 -5.30 -12.78
N ARG A 205 19.88 -5.16 -12.45
CA ARG A 205 18.85 -4.68 -13.38
C ARG A 205 18.64 -3.17 -13.35
N TYR A 206 18.68 -2.56 -12.18
CA TYR A 206 18.26 -1.17 -11.98
C TYR A 206 19.37 -0.25 -11.45
N GLY A 207 20.59 -0.79 -11.23
CA GLY A 207 21.70 -0.09 -10.59
C GLY A 207 21.50 0.11 -9.09
N LEU A 208 22.43 0.82 -8.46
CA LEU A 208 22.48 1.02 -7.02
C LEU A 208 21.73 2.29 -6.60
N PRO A 209 20.87 2.23 -5.54
CA PRO A 209 20.29 3.43 -4.95
C PRO A 209 21.32 4.15 -4.06
N LYS A 210 21.09 5.43 -3.79
CA LYS A 210 21.91 6.16 -2.81
C LYS A 210 21.65 5.71 -1.38
N GLN A 211 20.40 5.30 -1.06
CA GLN A 211 20.02 4.92 0.29
C GLN A 211 18.91 3.85 0.26
N ILE A 212 18.95 2.96 1.25
CA ILE A 212 17.86 2.02 1.54
C ILE A 212 17.33 2.29 2.95
N LEU A 213 16.00 2.41 3.06
CA LEU A 213 15.27 2.46 4.33
C LEU A 213 14.61 1.10 4.57
N CYS A 214 14.90 0.50 5.72
CA CYS A 214 14.29 -0.75 6.17
C CYS A 214 13.83 -0.63 7.63
N ASP A 215 13.21 -1.69 8.15
CA ASP A 215 12.86 -1.73 9.57
C ASP A 215 14.07 -2.06 10.47
N ASN A 216 13.84 -2.08 11.78
CA ASN A 216 14.87 -2.42 12.75
C ASN A 216 15.01 -3.93 12.98
N GLY A 217 14.23 -4.76 12.29
CA GLY A 217 14.20 -6.20 12.43
C GLY A 217 15.27 -6.92 11.59
N ALA A 218 15.48 -8.20 11.89
CA ALA A 218 16.26 -9.09 11.02
C ALA A 218 15.56 -9.25 9.65
N PRO A 219 16.34 -9.41 8.56
CA PRO A 219 17.79 -9.60 8.50
C PRO A 219 18.60 -8.30 8.33
N TRP A 220 17.95 -7.15 8.20
CA TRP A 220 18.61 -5.87 7.88
C TRP A 220 19.03 -5.05 9.09
N GLY A 221 18.27 -5.09 10.18
CA GLY A 221 18.50 -4.31 11.39
C GLY A 221 18.61 -5.14 12.67
N SER A 222 18.72 -4.43 13.76
CA SER A 222 18.68 -4.98 15.12
C SER A 222 17.91 -3.99 16.01
N PRO A 223 17.04 -4.46 16.91
CA PRO A 223 16.38 -3.59 17.88
C PRO A 223 17.37 -3.01 18.91
N VAL A 224 18.55 -3.63 19.05
CA VAL A 224 19.57 -3.19 20.00
C VAL A 224 20.24 -1.90 19.50
N ARG A 225 20.43 -0.95 20.40
CA ARG A 225 21.06 0.33 20.13
C ARG A 225 22.33 0.49 20.93
N PHE A 226 23.26 1.27 20.40
CA PHE A 226 24.42 1.78 21.16
C PHE A 226 23.98 2.90 22.11
N PRO A 227 24.80 3.26 23.13
CA PRO A 227 24.51 4.37 24.05
C PRO A 227 24.29 5.72 23.34
N ASP A 228 24.88 5.93 22.16
CA ASP A 228 24.69 7.12 21.32
C ASP A 228 23.40 7.07 20.48
N GLY A 229 22.53 6.08 20.74
CA GLY A 229 21.23 5.88 20.03
C GLY A 229 21.34 5.22 18.65
N ARG A 230 22.55 4.96 18.14
CA ARG A 230 22.74 4.34 16.83
C ARG A 230 22.42 2.84 16.87
N PRO A 231 21.92 2.28 15.76
CA PRO A 231 21.56 0.86 15.69
C PRO A 231 22.82 -0.02 15.65
N HIS A 232 22.68 -1.26 16.12
CA HIS A 232 23.60 -2.32 15.77
C HIS A 232 23.34 -2.77 14.35
N TYR A 233 24.35 -2.63 13.49
CA TYR A 233 24.25 -3.03 12.09
C TYR A 233 24.39 -4.53 11.91
N THR A 234 23.81 -5.06 10.83
CA THR A 234 23.93 -6.47 10.41
C THR A 234 25.02 -6.63 9.33
N LYS A 235 25.44 -7.88 9.07
CA LYS A 235 26.36 -8.17 7.96
C LYS A 235 25.77 -7.80 6.59
N LEU A 236 24.44 -7.76 6.46
CA LEU A 236 23.77 -7.27 5.25
C LEU A 236 23.94 -5.76 5.11
N ALA A 237 23.74 -5.01 6.19
CA ALA A 237 23.98 -3.56 6.21
C ALA A 237 25.42 -3.20 5.89
N ALA A 238 26.39 -3.92 6.48
CA ALA A 238 27.80 -3.73 6.16
C ALA A 238 28.13 -3.99 4.69
N TRP A 239 27.51 -5.01 4.08
CA TRP A 239 27.64 -5.25 2.64
C TRP A 239 27.07 -4.12 1.79
N LEU A 240 25.90 -3.58 2.14
CA LEU A 240 25.32 -2.41 1.47
C LEU A 240 26.21 -1.17 1.57
N MET A 241 26.76 -0.91 2.75
CA MET A 241 27.72 0.21 2.97
C MET A 241 28.97 0.09 2.11
N ARG A 242 29.45 -1.15 1.82
CA ARG A 242 30.57 -1.37 0.92
C ARG A 242 30.24 -1.09 -0.54
N LEU A 243 28.96 -1.09 -0.90
CA LEU A 243 28.47 -0.66 -2.20
C LEU A 243 28.14 0.85 -2.24
N ASP A 244 28.59 1.60 -1.24
CA ASP A 244 28.31 3.02 -1.01
C ASP A 244 26.80 3.33 -0.87
N ILE A 245 26.00 2.33 -0.47
CA ILE A 245 24.58 2.50 -0.21
C ILE A 245 24.38 2.87 1.27
N GLY A 246 23.81 4.04 1.52
CA GLY A 246 23.42 4.47 2.87
C GLY A 246 22.32 3.56 3.43
N VAL A 247 22.47 3.10 4.68
CA VAL A 247 21.46 2.28 5.35
C VAL A 247 20.82 3.10 6.46
N SER A 248 19.49 3.23 6.38
CA SER A 248 18.68 3.89 7.41
C SER A 248 17.58 2.97 7.90
N TYR A 249 17.13 3.21 9.12
CA TYR A 249 16.09 2.43 9.75
C TYR A 249 14.92 3.32 10.14
N SER A 250 13.71 2.78 10.04
CA SER A 250 12.51 3.46 10.51
C SER A 250 12.62 3.79 12.00
N ARG A 251 12.16 4.96 12.40
CA ARG A 251 12.11 5.32 13.82
C ARG A 251 10.99 4.52 14.50
N PRO A 252 11.24 3.92 15.68
CA PRO A 252 10.18 3.32 16.48
C PRO A 252 9.06 4.35 16.74
N GLY A 253 7.80 3.98 16.52
CA GLY A 253 6.65 4.85 16.75
C GLY A 253 6.41 5.94 15.69
N HIS A 254 7.17 5.97 14.59
CA HIS A 254 6.94 6.89 13.46
C HIS A 254 6.61 6.13 12.18
N PRO A 255 5.35 5.67 11.98
CA PRO A 255 4.92 4.92 10.79
C PRO A 255 5.08 5.72 9.50
N GLN A 256 5.11 7.05 9.58
CA GLN A 256 5.27 7.96 8.42
C GLN A 256 6.53 7.67 7.59
N SER A 257 7.60 7.14 8.20
CA SER A 257 8.85 6.84 7.50
C SER A 257 8.71 5.75 6.45
N LYS A 258 7.76 4.80 6.62
CA LYS A 258 7.50 3.66 5.73
C LYS A 258 6.14 3.70 5.03
N GLY A 259 5.36 4.75 5.22
CA GLY A 259 3.98 4.84 4.73
C GLY A 259 3.80 4.58 3.23
N LYS A 260 4.85 4.72 2.42
CA LYS A 260 4.82 4.40 1.00
C LYS A 260 4.90 2.90 0.76
N ASN A 261 5.79 2.21 1.48
CA ASN A 261 5.91 0.76 1.38
C ASN A 261 4.71 0.04 2.02
N GLU A 262 4.21 0.54 3.14
CA GLU A 262 2.97 0.04 3.76
C GLU A 262 1.77 0.16 2.80
N ARG A 263 1.63 1.32 2.14
CA ARG A 263 0.60 1.51 1.10
C ARG A 263 0.80 0.61 -0.11
N PHE A 264 2.05 0.40 -0.53
CA PHE A 264 2.39 -0.53 -1.60
C PHE A 264 2.02 -1.96 -1.22
N ASN A 265 2.39 -2.40 -0.01
CA ASN A 265 2.04 -3.72 0.52
C ASN A 265 0.52 -3.92 0.63
N GLY A 266 -0.21 -2.88 1.06
CA GLY A 266 -1.68 -2.89 1.04
C GLY A 266 -2.27 -2.96 -0.38
N THR A 267 -1.59 -2.36 -1.37
CA THR A 267 -2.00 -2.45 -2.77
C THR A 267 -1.74 -3.85 -3.35
N LEU A 268 -0.57 -4.44 -3.08
CA LEU A 268 -0.25 -5.82 -3.45
C LEU A 268 -1.26 -6.81 -2.86
N ASP A 269 -1.62 -6.61 -1.60
CA ASP A 269 -2.64 -7.41 -0.93
C ASP A 269 -4.00 -7.28 -1.61
N GLY A 270 -4.49 -6.05 -1.76
CA GLY A 270 -5.83 -5.77 -2.27
C GLY A 270 -6.01 -5.94 -3.76
N GLU A 271 -4.94 -6.13 -4.55
CA GLU A 271 -5.01 -6.29 -6.01
C GLU A 271 -4.53 -7.68 -6.48
N LEU A 272 -3.80 -8.45 -5.65
CA LEU A 272 -3.31 -9.77 -5.98
C LEU A 272 -3.55 -10.80 -4.86
N LEU A 273 -2.90 -10.64 -3.71
CA LEU A 273 -2.79 -11.71 -2.72
C LEU A 273 -4.13 -12.10 -2.07
N ARG A 274 -5.10 -11.19 -2.03
CA ARG A 274 -6.46 -11.46 -1.52
C ARG A 274 -7.29 -12.31 -2.47
N PHE A 275 -7.02 -12.24 -3.76
CA PHE A 275 -7.83 -12.88 -4.80
C PHE A 275 -7.24 -14.18 -5.32
N GLU A 276 -5.94 -14.42 -5.10
CA GLU A 276 -5.24 -15.57 -5.66
C GLU A 276 -4.64 -16.45 -4.57
N ARG A 277 -4.66 -17.74 -4.82
CA ARG A 277 -3.88 -18.75 -4.13
C ARG A 277 -2.81 -19.25 -5.09
N PHE A 278 -1.70 -19.70 -4.55
CA PHE A 278 -0.56 -20.13 -5.35
C PHE A 278 -0.21 -21.57 -5.00
N ALA A 279 -0.12 -22.41 -6.03
CA ALA A 279 0.22 -23.82 -5.87
C ALA A 279 1.59 -23.96 -5.18
N ASP A 280 2.58 -23.23 -5.66
CA ASP A 280 3.95 -23.29 -5.15
C ASP A 280 4.69 -21.95 -5.22
N GLN A 281 5.96 -21.97 -4.80
CA GLN A 281 6.85 -20.82 -4.78
C GLN A 281 7.14 -20.24 -6.18
N SER A 282 7.11 -21.07 -7.24
CA SER A 282 7.37 -20.63 -8.60
C SER A 282 6.20 -19.84 -9.14
N GLU A 283 4.99 -20.37 -8.99
CA GLU A 283 3.77 -19.67 -9.39
C GLU A 283 3.62 -18.34 -8.65
N ALA A 284 3.82 -18.33 -7.32
CA ALA A 284 3.79 -17.09 -6.54
C ALA A 284 4.80 -16.05 -7.08
N ARG A 285 6.00 -16.49 -7.48
CA ARG A 285 7.03 -15.63 -8.06
C ARG A 285 6.58 -15.02 -9.38
N ASP A 286 6.05 -15.85 -10.28
CA ASP A 286 5.66 -15.44 -11.62
C ASP A 286 4.46 -14.47 -11.56
N ARG A 287 3.43 -14.83 -10.79
CA ARG A 287 2.24 -13.96 -10.60
C ARG A 287 2.59 -12.61 -9.96
N MET A 288 3.44 -12.60 -8.94
CA MET A 288 3.93 -11.37 -8.33
C MET A 288 4.79 -10.54 -9.29
N ALA A 289 5.56 -11.18 -10.18
CA ALA A 289 6.35 -10.49 -11.20
C ALA A 289 5.45 -9.83 -12.25
N ASP A 290 4.42 -10.53 -12.74
CA ASP A 290 3.44 -10.02 -13.69
C ASP A 290 2.66 -8.83 -13.09
N TRP A 291 2.16 -8.99 -11.87
CA TRP A 291 1.49 -7.91 -11.16
C TRP A 291 2.40 -6.68 -11.00
N ARG A 292 3.70 -6.89 -10.68
CA ARG A 292 4.66 -5.79 -10.57
C ARG A 292 4.85 -5.04 -11.88
N VAL A 293 4.92 -5.76 -13.00
CA VAL A 293 5.00 -5.14 -14.34
C VAL A 293 3.76 -4.27 -14.55
N ARG A 294 2.56 -4.81 -14.33
CA ARG A 294 1.29 -4.10 -14.47
C ARG A 294 1.19 -2.90 -13.53
N TYR A 295 1.59 -3.06 -12.27
CA TYR A 295 1.67 -1.97 -11.28
C TYR A 295 2.54 -0.82 -11.78
N ASN A 296 3.69 -1.11 -12.37
CA ASN A 296 4.64 -0.11 -12.81
C ASN A 296 4.23 0.59 -14.12
N THR A 297 3.65 -0.16 -15.07
CA THR A 297 3.46 0.32 -16.46
C THR A 297 2.02 0.70 -16.80
N VAL A 298 1.05 0.12 -16.11
CA VAL A 298 -0.37 0.28 -16.44
C VAL A 298 -1.15 1.01 -15.34
N ARG A 299 -0.91 0.65 -14.08
CA ARG A 299 -1.72 1.09 -12.94
C ARG A 299 -1.71 2.60 -12.74
N PRO A 300 -2.88 3.28 -12.73
CA PRO A 300 -2.97 4.70 -12.38
C PRO A 300 -2.60 4.94 -10.92
N HIS A 301 -1.72 5.89 -10.65
CA HIS A 301 -1.24 6.20 -9.31
C HIS A 301 -1.63 7.64 -8.89
N GLU A 302 -2.47 7.78 -7.87
CA GLU A 302 -2.99 9.10 -7.42
C GLU A 302 -1.89 10.10 -7.07
N ALA A 303 -0.78 9.64 -6.49
CA ALA A 303 0.34 10.50 -6.13
C ALA A 303 1.16 10.98 -7.35
N LEU A 304 0.88 10.47 -8.54
CA LEU A 304 1.54 10.75 -9.80
C LEU A 304 0.53 11.29 -10.85
N ASP A 305 -0.51 11.97 -10.40
CA ASP A 305 -1.57 12.51 -11.25
C ASP A 305 -2.19 11.45 -12.18
N MET A 306 -2.39 10.25 -11.63
CA MET A 306 -2.89 9.06 -12.33
C MET A 306 -1.97 8.51 -13.44
N ALA A 307 -0.72 8.99 -13.54
CA ALA A 307 0.28 8.35 -14.38
C ALA A 307 0.82 7.07 -13.73
N PRO A 308 1.29 6.08 -14.50
CA PRO A 308 1.94 4.89 -13.96
C PRO A 308 3.33 5.20 -13.42
N PRO A 309 3.82 4.45 -12.40
CA PRO A 309 5.14 4.68 -11.79
C PRO A 309 6.31 4.70 -12.78
N ALA A 310 6.27 3.88 -13.83
CA ALA A 310 7.32 3.84 -14.87
C ALA A 310 7.51 5.17 -15.61
N SER A 311 6.48 6.02 -15.69
CA SER A 311 6.60 7.33 -16.32
C SER A 311 7.54 8.29 -15.60
N ARG A 312 7.88 7.98 -14.33
CA ARG A 312 8.67 8.83 -13.45
C ARG A 312 9.95 8.16 -12.94
N TYR A 313 10.20 6.93 -13.36
CA TYR A 313 11.35 6.13 -12.93
C TYR A 313 12.40 6.03 -14.03
N GLN A 314 13.65 6.13 -13.63
CA GLN A 314 14.80 5.82 -14.46
C GLN A 314 15.78 4.95 -13.66
N PRO A 315 16.42 3.93 -14.24
CA PRO A 315 17.46 3.16 -13.58
C PRO A 315 18.60 4.04 -13.08
N SER A 316 19.26 3.61 -12.03
CA SER A 316 20.43 4.30 -11.51
C SER A 316 21.61 4.16 -12.49
N PRO A 317 22.38 5.23 -12.73
CA PRO A 317 23.59 5.15 -13.53
C PRO A 317 24.76 4.44 -12.79
N VAL A 318 24.61 4.19 -11.48
CA VAL A 318 25.62 3.50 -10.69
C VAL A 318 25.38 2.01 -10.77
N GLU A 319 26.25 1.31 -11.44
CA GLU A 319 26.16 -0.15 -11.68
C GLU A 319 26.64 -0.96 -10.46
N LEU A 320 26.15 -2.20 -10.36
CA LEU A 320 26.67 -3.15 -9.38
C LEU A 320 28.08 -3.58 -9.80
N PRO A 321 29.12 -3.31 -8.98
CA PRO A 321 30.47 -3.72 -9.32
C PRO A 321 30.61 -5.25 -9.25
N GLU A 322 31.40 -5.84 -10.16
CA GLU A 322 31.71 -7.27 -10.16
C GLU A 322 32.41 -7.69 -8.86
N GLN A 323 33.30 -6.86 -8.37
CA GLN A 323 33.99 -7.04 -7.10
C GLN A 323 33.73 -5.87 -6.18
N LEU A 324 33.52 -6.18 -4.88
CA LEU A 324 33.35 -5.11 -3.89
C LEU A 324 34.61 -4.24 -3.80
N PRO A 325 34.48 -2.90 -3.90
CA PRO A 325 35.60 -1.98 -3.78
C PRO A 325 36.37 -2.19 -2.47
N ALA A 326 37.68 -1.93 -2.49
CA ALA A 326 38.47 -1.85 -1.27
C ALA A 326 37.90 -0.76 -0.35
N VAL A 327 38.00 -0.99 0.96
CA VAL A 327 37.61 0.04 1.94
C VAL A 327 38.81 0.95 2.14
N GLU A 328 38.76 2.14 1.59
CA GLU A 328 39.80 3.15 1.69
C GLU A 328 39.33 4.29 2.57
N TYR A 329 40.31 4.90 3.26
CA TYR A 329 40.12 6.04 4.14
C TYR A 329 41.16 7.12 3.83
N GLY A 330 40.89 8.34 4.20
CA GLY A 330 41.78 9.45 3.97
C GLY A 330 43.11 9.30 4.78
N PRO A 331 44.19 9.98 4.32
CA PRO A 331 45.49 9.88 4.98
C PRO A 331 45.46 10.33 6.47
N ASP A 332 44.57 11.23 6.82
CA ASP A 332 44.39 11.75 8.17
C ASP A 332 43.45 10.89 9.05
N ASP A 333 42.83 9.85 8.48
CA ASP A 333 41.93 8.99 9.20
C ASP A 333 42.67 7.99 10.10
N ALA A 334 42.41 8.04 11.40
CA ALA A 334 42.91 7.01 12.32
C ALA A 334 42.13 5.70 12.09
N THR A 335 42.72 4.75 11.36
CA THR A 335 42.05 3.48 11.06
C THR A 335 42.30 2.40 12.11
N ARG A 336 41.29 1.59 12.42
CA ARG A 336 41.36 0.46 13.35
C ARG A 336 40.68 -0.78 12.73
N LYS A 337 41.33 -1.94 12.89
CA LYS A 337 40.75 -3.24 12.49
C LYS A 337 39.76 -3.69 13.55
N VAL A 338 38.57 -4.13 13.11
CA VAL A 338 37.56 -4.65 14.01
C VAL A 338 37.85 -6.11 14.34
N SER A 339 37.91 -6.44 15.61
CA SER A 339 38.14 -7.81 16.09
C SER A 339 36.95 -8.73 15.87
N ALA A 340 37.14 -10.04 16.06
CA ALA A 340 36.06 -11.06 16.00
C ALA A 340 34.93 -10.79 17.02
N LYS A 341 35.23 -10.11 18.11
CA LYS A 341 34.22 -9.68 19.10
C LYS A 341 33.47 -8.40 18.70
N GLY A 342 33.81 -7.79 17.55
CA GLY A 342 33.23 -6.53 17.09
C GLY A 342 33.72 -5.31 17.86
N ILE A 343 34.97 -5.33 18.30
CA ILE A 343 35.62 -4.31 19.16
C ILE A 343 36.82 -3.72 18.41
N ILE A 344 37.04 -2.43 18.60
CA ILE A 344 38.29 -1.73 18.23
C ILE A 344 39.00 -1.22 19.50
N SER A 345 40.32 -1.07 19.41
CA SER A 345 41.12 -0.37 20.43
C SER A 345 41.51 1.00 19.87
N PHE A 346 41.31 2.06 20.66
CA PHE A 346 41.69 3.41 20.28
C PHE A 346 42.11 4.21 21.51
N ARG A 347 43.30 4.80 21.48
CA ARG A 347 43.88 5.56 22.60
C ARG A 347 43.80 4.82 23.95
N GLY A 348 44.22 3.55 23.97
CA GLY A 348 44.23 2.72 25.18
C GLY A 348 42.88 2.21 25.68
N GLN A 349 41.76 2.63 25.06
CA GLN A 349 40.40 2.20 25.41
C GLN A 349 39.83 1.27 24.35
N THR A 350 38.84 0.47 24.73
CA THR A 350 38.16 -0.45 23.82
C THR A 350 36.70 -0.06 23.58
N PHE A 351 36.26 -0.09 22.33
CA PHE A 351 34.95 0.33 21.94
C PHE A 351 34.27 -0.75 21.07
N ARG A 352 33.06 -1.14 21.43
CA ARG A 352 32.26 -2.07 20.64
C ARG A 352 31.66 -1.35 19.45
N VAL A 353 31.95 -1.79 18.21
CA VAL A 353 31.41 -1.25 16.97
C VAL A 353 30.43 -2.22 16.26
N GLY A 354 30.44 -3.49 16.68
CA GLY A 354 29.53 -4.53 16.18
C GLY A 354 30.23 -5.60 15.34
N LYS A 355 29.76 -6.84 15.49
CA LYS A 355 30.25 -8.02 14.75
C LYS A 355 30.01 -7.96 13.23
N ALA A 356 29.14 -7.07 12.75
CA ALA A 356 28.90 -6.86 11.33
C ALA A 356 30.17 -6.43 10.56
N PHE A 357 31.08 -5.76 11.23
CA PHE A 357 32.30 -5.18 10.68
C PHE A 357 33.56 -6.00 10.99
N GLU A 358 33.42 -7.20 11.54
CA GLU A 358 34.51 -8.11 11.85
C GLU A 358 35.48 -8.24 10.67
N GLY A 359 36.80 -8.11 10.95
CA GLY A 359 37.87 -8.22 9.96
C GLY A 359 38.07 -6.97 9.09
N HIS A 360 37.11 -6.06 9.04
CA HIS A 360 37.23 -4.81 8.30
C HIS A 360 37.94 -3.72 9.11
N ARG A 361 38.46 -2.72 8.40
CA ARG A 361 38.93 -1.48 9.03
C ARG A 361 37.77 -0.48 9.10
N VAL A 362 37.79 0.34 10.15
CA VAL A 362 36.94 1.50 10.39
C VAL A 362 37.79 2.74 10.61
N ALA A 363 37.33 3.91 10.20
CA ALA A 363 37.96 5.17 10.49
C ALA A 363 37.42 5.77 11.80
N VAL A 364 38.30 6.38 12.58
CA VAL A 364 37.94 7.13 13.78
C VAL A 364 38.34 8.58 13.55
N ARG A 365 37.36 9.46 13.49
CA ARG A 365 37.51 10.90 13.21
C ARG A 365 37.15 11.71 14.44
N ALA A 366 37.96 12.72 14.77
CA ALA A 366 37.62 13.65 15.83
C ALA A 366 36.36 14.45 15.47
N SER A 367 35.53 14.71 16.45
CA SER A 367 34.38 15.63 16.32
C SER A 367 34.84 17.05 16.73
N ALA A 368 33.96 18.04 16.52
CA ALA A 368 34.24 19.41 17.04
C ALA A 368 34.39 19.45 18.57
N ASN A 369 33.82 18.48 19.28
CA ASN A 369 33.97 18.32 20.71
C ASN A 369 35.26 17.53 21.03
N THR A 370 36.10 18.04 21.90
CA THR A 370 37.49 17.57 22.17
C THR A 370 37.60 16.08 22.54
N ASN A 371 36.59 15.51 23.22
CA ASN A 371 36.60 14.10 23.65
C ASN A 371 35.70 13.19 22.81
N GLU A 372 34.95 13.75 21.85
CA GLU A 372 34.05 13.00 21.01
C GLU A 372 34.73 12.57 19.72
N HIS A 373 34.57 11.30 19.37
CA HIS A 373 35.04 10.74 18.09
C HIS A 373 33.95 9.98 17.40
N LYS A 374 33.86 10.16 16.07
CA LYS A 374 32.92 9.47 15.20
C LYS A 374 33.60 8.32 14.48
N ILE A 375 33.00 7.15 14.54
CA ILE A 375 33.50 5.96 13.86
C ILE A 375 32.72 5.79 12.54
N TYR A 376 33.48 5.62 11.46
CA TYR A 376 32.93 5.44 10.11
C TYR A 376 33.31 4.08 9.56
N PHE A 377 32.34 3.45 8.87
CA PHE A 377 32.58 2.32 7.97
C PHE A 377 32.24 2.74 6.56
N CYS A 378 33.22 2.69 5.67
CA CYS A 378 33.13 3.39 4.38
C CYS A 378 32.76 4.87 4.63
N ASN A 379 31.71 5.34 3.98
CA ASN A 379 31.23 6.72 4.14
C ASN A 379 30.13 6.88 5.21
N GLN A 380 29.72 5.79 5.88
CA GLN A 380 28.62 5.85 6.84
C GLN A 380 29.13 5.96 8.29
N HIS A 381 28.65 6.97 9.00
CA HIS A 381 28.86 7.13 10.44
C HIS A 381 28.11 6.04 11.21
N ILE A 382 28.83 5.10 11.84
CA ILE A 382 28.24 3.91 12.48
C ILE A 382 28.13 4.04 14.01
N ARG A 383 29.00 4.85 14.67
CA ARG A 383 28.96 5.05 16.10
C ARG A 383 29.70 6.34 16.52
N THR A 384 29.24 6.95 17.60
CA THR A 384 29.97 8.00 18.33
C THR A 384 30.57 7.42 19.63
N ILE A 385 31.79 7.74 19.94
CA ILE A 385 32.48 7.35 21.19
C ILE A 385 33.01 8.59 21.91
N ILE A 386 33.06 8.53 23.23
CA ILE A 386 33.62 9.56 24.10
C ILE A 386 34.84 8.95 24.77
N LEU A 387 35.95 9.66 24.73
CA LEU A 387 37.17 9.30 25.46
C LEU A 387 37.08 9.86 26.89
N ASN A 388 37.39 9.01 27.86
CA ASN A 388 37.49 9.41 29.25
C ASN A 388 38.85 10.05 29.53
#